data_6b9cf23718c61aa59d04f414bbcebddd
#
_entry.id   6b9cf23718c61aa59d04f414bbcebddd
#
_cell.length_a   1.000
_cell.length_b   1.000
_cell.length_c   1.000
_cell.angle_alpha   90.00
_cell.angle_beta   90.00
_cell.angle_gamma   90.00
#
_symmetry.space_group_name_H-M   'P 1'
#
loop_
_entity.id
_entity.type
_entity.pdbx_description
1 polymer ?
#
loop_
_entity_poly.entity_id
_entity_poly.type
_entity_poly.pdbx_seq_one_letter_code
_entity_poly.pdbx_strand_id
1 'polypeptide(L)'
;MVLRIKTPLFFLIPMLSVIGLIISPIFISFYISFTKSGRGIFDFNFSGFYAYEFILHETRFYNNIMTTLCVIIVSLAISYTVGLALALAFQKINKLNNFVRAALLAGYVMMPAAIAIVFKFIFDPYGGVYTILLSYFGYPATNPFLNTWSALGIIILAITWRKIPLAMIFLWSGLQSITPELYESARIDGAGKWGCFRYITLPLLKSTSLATILLLLLSGVYLVEFPLLLTGGGPAYSTETIILRLYQEAFNYLNWGYASAIGTVLIVVTMIILSPIVIGVLKYGK
;
A
#
# COMPACT_ATOMS: atom_id res chain seq x y z
N MET A 1 -48.49 -6.50 23.16
CA MET A 1 -48.48 -5.34 22.23
C MET A 1 -47.02 -4.95 22.02
N VAL A 2 -46.36 -5.57 21.04
CA VAL A 2 -44.92 -5.43 20.80
C VAL A 2 -44.74 -4.05 20.12
N LEU A 3 -44.03 -3.15 20.77
CA LEU A 3 -43.53 -1.91 20.20
C LEU A 3 -42.73 -2.24 18.93
N ARG A 4 -43.35 -2.19 17.77
CA ARG A 4 -42.63 -2.08 16.48
C ARG A 4 -41.98 -0.70 16.50
N ILE A 5 -40.81 -0.67 17.12
CA ILE A 5 -39.96 0.50 17.10
C ILE A 5 -39.72 0.81 15.63
N LYS A 6 -39.94 2.05 15.26
CA LYS A 6 -39.54 2.62 13.96
C LYS A 6 -38.01 2.66 13.87
N THR A 7 -37.39 1.52 14.02
CA THR A 7 -35.93 1.29 14.02
C THR A 7 -35.22 1.79 12.73
N PRO A 8 -35.87 1.80 11.53
CA PRO A 8 -35.16 2.29 10.36
C PRO A 8 -34.87 3.79 10.38
N LEU A 9 -35.75 4.60 10.97
CA LEU A 9 -35.58 6.07 10.91
C LEU A 9 -34.46 6.56 11.84
N PHE A 10 -34.29 5.93 13.00
CA PHE A 10 -33.23 6.30 13.95
C PHE A 10 -31.85 5.96 13.43
N PHE A 11 -31.68 4.88 12.66
CA PHE A 11 -30.41 4.52 12.02
C PHE A 11 -30.19 5.24 10.68
N LEU A 12 -31.21 5.76 10.04
CA LEU A 12 -31.11 6.47 8.77
C LEU A 12 -30.33 7.78 8.90
N ILE A 13 -30.54 8.54 9.97
CA ILE A 13 -29.85 9.83 10.19
C ILE A 13 -28.33 9.65 10.32
N PRO A 14 -27.78 8.82 11.26
CA PRO A 14 -26.34 8.63 11.33
C PRO A 14 -25.76 7.95 10.07
N MET A 15 -26.51 7.05 9.43
CA MET A 15 -26.08 6.43 8.19
C MET A 15 -25.97 7.45 7.05
N LEU A 16 -26.96 8.31 6.86
CA LEU A 16 -26.93 9.37 5.85
C LEU A 16 -25.86 10.42 6.14
N SER A 17 -25.62 10.77 7.42
CA SER A 17 -24.56 11.70 7.78
C SER A 17 -23.17 11.12 7.51
N VAL A 18 -22.93 9.83 7.82
CA VAL A 18 -21.65 9.14 7.52
C VAL A 18 -21.45 9.03 6.00
N ILE A 19 -22.49 8.62 5.25
CA ILE A 19 -22.45 8.55 3.79
C ILE A 19 -22.17 9.95 3.20
N GLY A 20 -22.85 10.98 3.68
CA GLY A 20 -22.64 12.36 3.24
C GLY A 20 -21.21 12.84 3.50
N LEU A 21 -20.67 12.61 4.70
CA LEU A 21 -19.31 13.00 5.07
C LEU A 21 -18.23 12.27 4.25
N ILE A 22 -18.44 11.00 3.88
CA ILE A 22 -17.48 10.23 3.10
C ILE A 22 -17.60 10.53 1.60
N ILE A 23 -18.83 10.66 1.10
CA ILE A 23 -19.09 10.77 -0.34
C ILE A 23 -18.93 12.23 -0.82
N SER A 24 -19.32 13.22 -0.01
CA SER A 24 -19.25 14.63 -0.45
C SER A 24 -17.85 15.11 -0.85
N PRO A 25 -16.75 14.77 -0.15
CA PRO A 25 -15.41 15.19 -0.58
C PRO A 25 -15.03 14.59 -1.93
N ILE A 26 -15.50 13.38 -2.25
CA ILE A 26 -15.23 12.72 -3.54
C ILE A 26 -15.92 13.52 -4.67
N PHE A 27 -17.19 13.86 -4.51
CA PHE A 27 -17.92 14.67 -5.50
C PHE A 27 -17.34 16.08 -5.62
N ILE A 28 -16.95 16.70 -4.51
CA ILE A 28 -16.30 18.02 -4.50
C ILE A 28 -14.97 17.95 -5.25
N SER A 29 -14.13 16.97 -4.96
CA SER A 29 -12.87 16.76 -5.67
C SER A 29 -13.09 16.52 -7.17
N PHE A 30 -14.11 15.70 -7.51
CA PHE A 30 -14.48 15.47 -8.90
C PHE A 30 -14.94 16.77 -9.59
N TYR A 31 -15.75 17.60 -8.95
CA TYR A 31 -16.14 18.92 -9.49
C TYR A 31 -14.91 19.83 -9.67
N ILE A 32 -14.04 19.92 -8.66
CA ILE A 32 -12.83 20.75 -8.69
C ILE A 32 -11.88 20.31 -9.83
N SER A 33 -11.87 19.02 -10.20
CA SER A 33 -11.03 18.52 -11.29
C SER A 33 -11.34 19.13 -12.67
N PHE A 34 -12.53 19.68 -12.85
CA PHE A 34 -12.93 20.43 -14.07
C PHE A 34 -12.72 21.93 -13.95
N THR A 35 -12.08 22.40 -12.89
CA THR A 35 -11.82 23.81 -12.66
C THR A 35 -10.33 24.11 -12.77
N LYS A 36 -10.01 25.36 -13.09
CA LYS A 36 -8.66 25.89 -12.99
C LYS A 36 -8.59 26.71 -11.71
N SER A 37 -7.64 26.39 -10.84
CA SER A 37 -7.42 27.18 -9.63
C SER A 37 -6.95 28.58 -10.02
N GLY A 38 -7.67 29.60 -9.55
CA GLY A 38 -7.26 30.98 -9.61
C GLY A 38 -6.18 31.29 -8.55
N ARG A 39 -5.93 32.59 -8.33
CA ARG A 39 -4.99 33.05 -7.29
C ARG A 39 -5.48 32.92 -5.85
N GLY A 40 -6.75 32.53 -5.64
CA GLY A 40 -7.37 32.35 -4.33
C GLY A 40 -7.75 30.90 -4.06
N ILE A 41 -7.78 30.51 -2.77
CA ILE A 41 -8.09 29.13 -2.33
C ILE A 41 -9.50 28.69 -2.78
N PHE A 42 -10.42 29.62 -3.06
CA PHE A 42 -11.80 29.34 -3.48
C PHE A 42 -12.14 29.91 -4.87
N ASP A 43 -11.14 30.33 -5.64
CA ASP A 43 -11.33 30.85 -6.99
C ASP A 43 -11.26 29.70 -8.00
N PHE A 44 -12.40 29.01 -8.18
CA PHE A 44 -12.54 27.88 -9.09
C PHE A 44 -13.26 28.31 -10.36
N ASN A 45 -12.50 28.58 -11.41
CA ASN A 45 -13.07 28.87 -12.71
C ASN A 45 -13.24 27.58 -13.51
N PHE A 46 -14.46 27.32 -13.98
CA PHE A 46 -14.73 26.13 -14.81
C PHE A 46 -13.90 26.16 -16.08
N SER A 47 -13.11 25.14 -16.29
CA SER A 47 -12.16 25.02 -17.43
C SER A 47 -12.37 23.73 -18.25
N GLY A 48 -13.43 22.98 -17.96
CA GLY A 48 -13.71 21.72 -18.67
C GLY A 48 -12.59 20.68 -18.45
N PHE A 49 -12.12 20.07 -19.52
CA PHE A 49 -11.11 19.01 -19.50
C PHE A 49 -9.66 19.50 -19.54
N TYR A 50 -9.40 20.78 -19.35
CA TYR A 50 -8.06 21.36 -19.47
C TYR A 50 -7.00 20.65 -18.61
N ALA A 51 -7.31 20.33 -17.34
CA ALA A 51 -6.38 19.65 -16.46
C ALA A 51 -6.07 18.21 -16.94
N TYR A 52 -7.05 17.53 -17.50
CA TYR A 52 -6.88 16.17 -18.03
C TYR A 52 -6.05 16.16 -19.31
N GLU A 53 -6.29 17.11 -20.22
CA GLU A 53 -5.48 17.28 -21.43
C GLU A 53 -4.01 17.56 -21.07
N PHE A 54 -3.78 18.44 -20.09
CA PHE A 54 -2.44 18.74 -19.61
C PHE A 54 -1.76 17.50 -19.02
N ILE A 55 -2.45 16.73 -18.17
CA ILE A 55 -1.95 15.48 -17.58
C ILE A 55 -1.53 14.49 -18.66
N LEU A 56 -2.34 14.31 -19.71
CA LEU A 56 -2.09 13.34 -20.78
C LEU A 56 -0.92 13.71 -21.69
N HIS A 57 -0.51 14.98 -21.74
CA HIS A 57 0.63 15.42 -22.53
C HIS A 57 1.92 15.59 -21.71
N GLU A 58 1.86 15.44 -20.38
CA GLU A 58 3.00 15.64 -19.50
C GLU A 58 3.81 14.35 -19.32
N THR A 59 5.04 14.30 -19.81
CA THR A 59 5.96 13.15 -19.64
C THR A 59 6.20 12.80 -18.18
N ARG A 60 6.24 13.80 -17.28
CA ARG A 60 6.42 13.61 -15.85
C ARG A 60 5.28 12.79 -15.24
N PHE A 61 4.06 12.95 -15.70
CA PHE A 61 2.92 12.16 -15.23
C PHE A 61 3.07 10.65 -15.53
N TYR A 62 3.54 10.31 -16.73
CA TYR A 62 3.81 8.91 -17.08
C TYR A 62 4.94 8.31 -16.24
N ASN A 63 6.00 9.09 -15.97
CA ASN A 63 7.07 8.67 -15.08
C ASN A 63 6.54 8.42 -13.67
N ASN A 64 5.66 9.27 -13.15
CA ASN A 64 5.03 9.09 -11.84
C ASN A 64 4.19 7.82 -11.76
N ILE A 65 3.46 7.48 -12.84
CA ILE A 65 2.72 6.21 -12.93
C ILE A 65 3.70 5.03 -12.88
N MET A 66 4.75 5.04 -13.70
CA MET A 66 5.73 3.95 -13.74
C MET A 66 6.47 3.77 -12.41
N THR A 67 6.88 4.86 -11.78
CA THR A 67 7.47 4.84 -10.44
C THR A 67 6.49 4.27 -9.41
N THR A 68 5.24 4.69 -9.44
CA THR A 68 4.19 4.20 -8.54
C THR A 68 3.95 2.70 -8.73
N LEU A 69 3.81 2.25 -9.97
CA LEU A 69 3.63 0.83 -10.28
C LEU A 69 4.84 0.00 -9.84
N CYS A 70 6.06 0.46 -10.11
CA CYS A 70 7.29 -0.19 -9.67
C CYS A 70 7.31 -0.36 -8.15
N VAL A 71 7.09 0.73 -7.39
CA VAL A 71 7.07 0.71 -5.93
C VAL A 71 5.99 -0.23 -5.38
N ILE A 72 4.77 -0.17 -5.94
CA ILE A 72 3.65 -1.00 -5.48
C ILE A 72 3.91 -2.48 -5.79
N ILE A 73 4.25 -2.82 -7.02
CA ILE A 73 4.40 -4.22 -7.46
C ILE A 73 5.57 -4.88 -6.73
N VAL A 74 6.72 -4.22 -6.67
CA VAL A 74 7.92 -4.80 -6.04
C VAL A 74 7.70 -4.92 -4.53
N SER A 75 7.19 -3.88 -3.86
CA SER A 75 6.91 -3.96 -2.41
C SER A 75 5.85 -5.01 -2.07
N LEU A 76 4.84 -5.18 -2.91
CA LEU A 76 3.81 -6.22 -2.76
C LEU A 76 4.42 -7.61 -2.91
N ALA A 77 5.18 -7.85 -3.98
CA ALA A 77 5.80 -9.15 -4.25
C ALA A 77 6.70 -9.59 -3.10
N ILE A 78 7.57 -8.69 -2.61
CA ILE A 78 8.47 -8.99 -1.49
C ILE A 78 7.66 -9.17 -0.19
N SER A 79 6.71 -8.28 0.11
CA SER A 79 5.92 -8.38 1.35
C SER A 79 5.09 -9.66 1.40
N TYR A 80 4.50 -10.07 0.27
CA TYR A 80 3.73 -11.29 0.17
C TYR A 80 4.60 -12.54 0.32
N THR A 81 5.72 -12.62 -0.41
CA THR A 81 6.61 -13.80 -0.37
C THR A 81 7.28 -13.97 0.98
N VAL A 82 7.83 -12.89 1.55
CA VAL A 82 8.44 -12.93 2.89
C VAL A 82 7.37 -13.19 3.96
N GLY A 83 6.19 -12.54 3.84
CA GLY A 83 5.07 -12.78 4.75
C GLY A 83 4.60 -14.23 4.73
N LEU A 84 4.51 -14.86 3.54
CA LEU A 84 4.16 -16.28 3.40
C LEU A 84 5.24 -17.19 4.01
N ALA A 85 6.50 -16.91 3.74
CA ALA A 85 7.61 -17.68 4.32
C ALA A 85 7.59 -17.62 5.86
N LEU A 86 7.37 -16.44 6.42
CA LEU A 86 7.21 -16.27 7.87
C LEU A 86 5.97 -16.99 8.39
N ALA A 87 4.82 -16.88 7.74
CA ALA A 87 3.58 -17.56 8.13
C ALA A 87 3.77 -19.08 8.18
N LEU A 88 4.43 -19.66 7.19
CA LEU A 88 4.78 -21.10 7.15
C LEU A 88 5.77 -21.49 8.25
N ALA A 89 6.77 -20.67 8.52
CA ALA A 89 7.74 -20.92 9.60
C ALA A 89 7.06 -20.90 10.97
N PHE A 90 6.17 -19.94 11.21
CA PHE A 90 5.45 -19.79 12.49
C PHE A 90 4.34 -20.82 12.71
N GLN A 91 3.89 -21.52 11.66
CA GLN A 91 2.91 -22.60 11.81
C GLN A 91 3.41 -23.72 12.73
N LYS A 92 4.74 -23.93 12.82
CA LYS A 92 5.37 -25.02 13.57
C LYS A 92 5.72 -24.69 15.03
N ILE A 93 5.66 -23.42 15.43
CA ILE A 93 6.19 -22.96 16.74
C ILE A 93 5.03 -22.58 17.68
N ASN A 94 4.78 -23.40 18.73
CA ASN A 94 3.58 -23.24 19.57
C ASN A 94 3.72 -22.24 20.75
N LYS A 95 4.87 -22.01 21.35
CA LYS A 95 4.98 -21.25 22.61
C LYS A 95 5.62 -19.86 22.52
N LEU A 96 6.55 -19.59 21.60
CA LEU A 96 7.15 -18.25 21.41
C LEU A 96 6.28 -17.31 20.55
N ASN A 97 5.18 -17.81 20.06
CA ASN A 97 4.41 -17.19 19.01
C ASN A 97 3.79 -15.83 19.37
N ASN A 98 3.29 -15.66 20.60
CA ASN A 98 2.53 -14.44 20.91
C ASN A 98 3.42 -13.21 21.05
N PHE A 99 4.59 -13.35 21.68
CA PHE A 99 5.54 -12.24 21.80
C PHE A 99 6.14 -11.83 20.45
N VAL A 100 6.58 -12.81 19.65
CA VAL A 100 7.16 -12.55 18.32
C VAL A 100 6.12 -11.97 17.38
N ARG A 101 4.87 -12.44 17.45
CA ARG A 101 3.77 -11.84 16.68
C ARG A 101 3.50 -10.40 17.10
N ALA A 102 3.44 -10.13 18.41
CA ALA A 102 3.25 -8.78 18.92
C ALA A 102 4.40 -7.85 18.49
N ALA A 103 5.65 -8.32 18.56
CA ALA A 103 6.82 -7.57 18.13
C ALA A 103 6.81 -7.27 16.62
N LEU A 104 6.42 -8.24 15.79
CA LEU A 104 6.27 -8.02 14.35
C LEU A 104 5.12 -7.04 14.05
N LEU A 105 3.97 -7.18 14.74
CA LEU A 105 2.85 -6.27 14.58
C LEU A 105 3.18 -4.83 14.98
N ALA A 106 4.04 -4.63 15.97
CA ALA A 106 4.47 -3.30 16.39
C ALA A 106 5.00 -2.49 15.20
N GLY A 107 5.76 -3.12 14.28
CA GLY A 107 6.23 -2.48 13.05
C GLY A 107 5.10 -2.02 12.12
N TYR A 108 4.01 -2.74 12.03
CA TYR A 108 2.86 -2.34 11.22
C TYR A 108 2.05 -1.19 11.86
N VAL A 109 1.93 -1.20 13.19
CA VAL A 109 1.18 -0.20 13.96
C VAL A 109 1.90 1.16 13.99
N MET A 110 3.23 1.17 13.82
CA MET A 110 3.99 2.42 13.77
C MET A 110 3.48 3.34 12.66
N MET A 111 3.46 4.65 12.93
CA MET A 111 3.11 5.65 11.92
C MET A 111 4.08 5.58 10.72
N PRO A 112 3.57 5.62 9.48
CA PRO A 112 4.43 5.57 8.28
C PRO A 112 5.52 6.63 8.27
N ALA A 113 5.18 7.85 8.71
CA ALA A 113 6.13 8.95 8.81
C ALA A 113 7.29 8.65 9.78
N ALA A 114 7.02 8.04 10.94
CA ALA A 114 8.06 7.65 11.90
C ALA A 114 9.01 6.61 11.28
N ILE A 115 8.48 5.63 10.59
CA ILE A 115 9.28 4.61 9.89
C ILE A 115 10.14 5.29 8.81
N ALA A 116 9.57 6.18 8.00
CA ALA A 116 10.32 6.90 6.98
C ALA A 116 11.49 7.70 7.58
N ILE A 117 11.28 8.38 8.71
CA ILE A 117 12.34 9.13 9.40
C ILE A 117 13.42 8.17 9.93
N VAL A 118 13.05 7.04 10.54
CA VAL A 118 14.03 6.02 10.98
C VAL A 118 14.88 5.52 9.82
N PHE A 119 14.25 5.18 8.68
CA PHE A 119 14.98 4.77 7.48
C PHE A 119 15.88 5.89 6.94
N LYS A 120 15.45 7.15 7.01
CA LYS A 120 16.28 8.29 6.62
C LYS A 120 17.54 8.38 7.47
N PHE A 121 17.43 8.18 8.79
CA PHE A 121 18.60 8.15 9.71
C PHE A 121 19.49 6.92 9.47
N ILE A 122 18.92 5.73 9.19
CA ILE A 122 19.70 4.53 8.89
C ILE A 122 20.58 4.75 7.64
N PHE A 123 20.03 5.38 6.61
CA PHE A 123 20.68 5.63 5.33
C PHE A 123 21.31 7.02 5.21
N ASP A 124 21.46 7.75 6.32
CA ASP A 124 22.11 9.08 6.34
C ASP A 124 23.56 8.99 5.86
N PRO A 125 23.98 9.82 4.87
CA PRO A 125 25.34 9.75 4.31
C PRO A 125 26.45 10.21 5.24
N TYR A 126 26.12 10.95 6.32
CA TYR A 126 27.13 11.54 7.20
C TYR A 126 27.35 10.74 8.49
N GLY A 127 26.39 9.97 8.95
CA GLY A 127 26.50 9.25 10.22
C GLY A 127 25.51 8.11 10.39
N GLY A 128 24.83 7.71 9.33
CA GLY A 128 23.87 6.61 9.34
C GLY A 128 24.53 5.24 9.48
N VAL A 129 23.76 4.26 9.95
CA VAL A 129 24.22 2.88 10.11
C VAL A 129 24.77 2.33 8.78
N TYR A 130 24.15 2.66 7.66
CA TYR A 130 24.60 2.30 6.32
C TYR A 130 26.03 2.80 6.04
N THR A 131 26.31 4.06 6.33
CA THR A 131 27.62 4.69 6.11
C THR A 131 28.70 4.09 7.02
N ILE A 132 28.35 3.84 8.28
CA ILE A 132 29.26 3.18 9.23
C ILE A 132 29.62 1.77 8.76
N LEU A 133 28.65 1.00 8.29
CA LEU A 133 28.90 -0.34 7.74
C LEU A 133 29.78 -0.29 6.49
N LEU A 134 29.55 0.64 5.56
CA LEU A 134 30.40 0.80 4.38
C LEU A 134 31.84 1.11 4.76
N SER A 135 32.05 2.03 5.70
CA SER A 135 33.39 2.40 6.16
C SER A 135 34.12 1.22 6.84
N TYR A 136 33.38 0.39 7.58
CA TYR A 136 33.95 -0.82 8.20
C TYR A 136 34.46 -1.83 7.16
N PHE A 137 33.77 -1.93 6.02
CA PHE A 137 34.19 -2.78 4.90
C PHE A 137 35.17 -2.08 3.93
N GLY A 138 35.64 -0.88 4.23
CA GLY A 138 36.60 -0.13 3.41
C GLY A 138 36.01 0.56 2.19
N TYR A 139 34.68 0.67 2.10
CA TYR A 139 34.02 1.39 1.01
C TYR A 139 33.84 2.88 1.35
N PRO A 140 33.94 3.79 0.37
CA PRO A 140 33.71 5.20 0.60
C PRO A 140 32.27 5.47 0.98
N ALA A 141 32.06 6.45 1.86
CA ALA A 141 30.74 6.95 2.19
C ALA A 141 30.06 7.51 0.94
N THR A 142 28.94 6.92 0.54
CA THR A 142 28.14 7.37 -0.59
C THR A 142 26.77 7.81 -0.13
N ASN A 143 26.22 8.85 -0.76
CA ASN A 143 24.83 9.23 -0.48
C ASN A 143 23.88 8.38 -1.35
N PRO A 144 23.15 7.42 -0.75
CA PRO A 144 22.31 6.53 -1.53
C PRO A 144 21.06 7.23 -2.11
N PHE A 145 20.71 8.41 -1.63
CA PHE A 145 19.58 9.19 -2.15
C PHE A 145 19.90 9.98 -3.41
N LEU A 146 21.18 10.07 -3.83
CA LEU A 146 21.56 10.74 -5.08
C LEU A 146 21.41 9.85 -6.32
N ASN A 147 21.31 8.54 -6.14
CA ASN A 147 21.09 7.60 -7.24
C ASN A 147 19.63 7.13 -7.25
N THR A 148 18.99 7.18 -8.42
CA THR A 148 17.58 6.80 -8.60
C THR A 148 17.27 5.39 -8.09
N TRP A 149 18.11 4.40 -8.45
CA TRP A 149 17.84 3.01 -8.09
C TRP A 149 18.00 2.73 -6.60
N SER A 150 19.02 3.31 -5.96
CA SER A 150 19.20 3.16 -4.52
C SER A 150 18.11 3.89 -3.73
N ALA A 151 17.73 5.10 -4.16
CA ALA A 151 16.65 5.86 -3.54
C ALA A 151 15.29 5.13 -3.64
N LEU A 152 14.95 4.58 -4.82
CA LEU A 152 13.77 3.73 -4.99
C LEU A 152 13.87 2.45 -4.16
N GLY A 153 15.05 1.82 -4.12
CA GLY A 153 15.28 0.62 -3.30
C GLY A 153 15.02 0.87 -1.82
N ILE A 154 15.45 2.00 -1.28
CA ILE A 154 15.22 2.38 0.13
C ILE A 154 13.72 2.63 0.39
N ILE A 155 13.03 3.32 -0.51
CA ILE A 155 11.57 3.53 -0.41
C ILE A 155 10.85 2.17 -0.40
N ILE A 156 11.17 1.29 -1.35
CA ILE A 156 10.59 -0.05 -1.45
C ILE A 156 10.88 -0.86 -0.19
N LEU A 157 12.11 -0.81 0.32
CA LEU A 157 12.51 -1.52 1.53
C LEU A 157 11.72 -1.06 2.75
N ALA A 158 11.56 0.26 2.95
CA ALA A 158 10.81 0.83 4.06
C ALA A 158 9.31 0.46 4.01
N ILE A 159 8.71 0.55 2.82
CA ILE A 159 7.30 0.14 2.60
C ILE A 159 7.15 -1.37 2.83
N THR A 160 8.06 -2.17 2.34
CA THR A 160 8.05 -3.64 2.47
C THR A 160 8.17 -4.04 3.93
N TRP A 161 9.14 -3.46 4.65
CA TRP A 161 9.34 -3.71 6.08
C TRP A 161 8.06 -3.51 6.89
N ARG A 162 7.32 -2.44 6.61
CA ARG A 162 6.04 -2.15 7.25
C ARG A 162 4.95 -3.16 6.88
N LYS A 163 4.92 -3.65 5.63
CA LYS A 163 3.84 -4.50 5.11
C LYS A 163 3.99 -5.98 5.44
N ILE A 164 5.22 -6.48 5.65
CA ILE A 164 5.49 -7.89 5.94
C ILE A 164 4.65 -8.43 7.10
N PRO A 165 4.53 -7.75 8.27
CA PRO A 165 3.73 -8.25 9.38
C PRO A 165 2.26 -8.43 9.03
N LEU A 166 1.70 -7.51 8.25
CA LEU A 166 0.31 -7.59 7.78
C LEU A 166 0.11 -8.84 6.92
N ALA A 167 0.97 -9.03 5.91
CA ALA A 167 0.92 -10.20 5.03
C ALA A 167 1.04 -11.51 5.83
N MET A 168 2.01 -11.56 6.76
CA MET A 168 2.25 -12.73 7.60
C MET A 168 1.01 -13.13 8.40
N ILE A 169 0.32 -12.18 9.05
CA ILE A 169 -0.83 -12.48 9.91
C ILE A 169 -2.01 -12.98 9.10
N PHE A 170 -2.34 -12.33 8.00
CA PHE A 170 -3.45 -12.77 7.16
C PHE A 170 -3.20 -14.15 6.57
N LEU A 171 -1.99 -14.40 6.03
CA LEU A 171 -1.63 -15.69 5.48
C LEU A 171 -1.55 -16.78 6.55
N TRP A 172 -1.02 -16.45 7.71
CA TRP A 172 -0.99 -17.38 8.85
C TRP A 172 -2.39 -17.76 9.34
N SER A 173 -3.33 -16.80 9.41
CA SER A 173 -4.73 -17.09 9.73
C SER A 173 -5.36 -18.04 8.71
N GLY A 174 -5.08 -17.83 7.41
CA GLY A 174 -5.51 -18.75 6.36
C GLY A 174 -4.88 -20.14 6.46
N LEU A 175 -3.61 -20.24 6.87
CA LEU A 175 -2.97 -21.54 7.10
C LEU A 175 -3.58 -22.32 8.27
N GLN A 176 -4.08 -21.62 9.30
CA GLN A 176 -4.74 -22.25 10.43
C GLN A 176 -6.12 -22.82 10.10
N SER A 177 -6.77 -22.36 9.05
CA SER A 177 -8.06 -22.90 8.60
C SER A 177 -7.93 -24.23 7.85
N ILE A 178 -6.70 -24.64 7.48
CA ILE A 178 -6.45 -25.91 6.80
C ILE A 178 -6.33 -27.02 7.84
N THR A 179 -7.20 -28.02 7.75
CA THR A 179 -7.24 -29.13 8.70
C THR A 179 -5.99 -30.02 8.60
N PRO A 180 -5.37 -30.40 9.73
CA PRO A 180 -4.18 -31.25 9.74
C PRO A 180 -4.33 -32.59 9.00
N GLU A 181 -5.54 -33.15 9.02
CA GLU A 181 -5.89 -34.44 8.42
C GLU A 181 -5.59 -34.46 6.90
N LEU A 182 -5.73 -33.31 6.20
CA LEU A 182 -5.38 -33.21 4.78
C LEU A 182 -3.88 -33.42 4.54
N TYR A 183 -3.05 -32.94 5.45
CA TYR A 183 -1.60 -33.13 5.35
C TYR A 183 -1.19 -34.56 5.73
N GLU A 184 -1.89 -35.18 6.68
CA GLU A 184 -1.64 -36.57 7.11
C GLU A 184 -2.00 -37.53 5.99
N SER A 185 -3.19 -37.41 5.40
CA SER A 185 -3.64 -38.22 4.26
C SER A 185 -2.65 -38.11 3.08
N ALA A 186 -2.25 -36.91 2.70
CA ALA A 186 -1.31 -36.72 1.62
C ALA A 186 0.08 -37.34 1.89
N ARG A 187 0.51 -37.38 3.17
CA ARG A 187 1.77 -38.05 3.53
C ARG A 187 1.65 -39.58 3.43
N ILE A 188 0.48 -40.14 3.78
CA ILE A 188 0.22 -41.58 3.58
C ILE A 188 0.28 -41.92 2.09
N ASP A 189 -0.26 -41.04 1.23
CA ASP A 189 -0.19 -41.14 -0.23
C ASP A 189 1.20 -40.88 -0.81
N GLY A 190 2.22 -40.66 0.03
CA GLY A 190 3.61 -40.45 -0.38
C GLY A 190 3.98 -39.00 -0.77
N ALA A 191 3.12 -38.01 -0.52
CA ALA A 191 3.43 -36.64 -0.81
C ALA A 191 4.52 -36.08 0.10
N GLY A 192 5.62 -35.62 -0.49
CA GLY A 192 6.67 -34.86 0.20
C GLY A 192 6.23 -33.44 0.58
N LYS A 193 7.08 -32.71 1.31
CA LYS A 193 6.78 -31.33 1.77
C LYS A 193 6.40 -30.39 0.62
N TRP A 194 7.07 -30.49 -0.53
CA TRP A 194 6.76 -29.68 -1.72
C TRP A 194 5.41 -30.07 -2.35
N GLY A 195 5.09 -31.36 -2.37
CA GLY A 195 3.78 -31.86 -2.83
C GLY A 195 2.65 -31.30 -1.98
N CYS A 196 2.76 -31.40 -0.65
CA CYS A 196 1.79 -30.81 0.28
C CYS A 196 1.65 -29.29 0.07
N PHE A 197 2.74 -28.57 -0.09
CA PHE A 197 2.71 -27.13 -0.33
C PHE A 197 1.99 -26.80 -1.65
N ARG A 198 2.35 -27.46 -2.74
CA ARG A 198 1.86 -27.18 -4.09
C ARG A 198 0.39 -27.58 -4.29
N TYR A 199 -0.01 -28.74 -3.74
CA TYR A 199 -1.31 -29.34 -4.03
C TYR A 199 -2.35 -29.17 -2.91
N ILE A 200 -1.93 -28.84 -1.68
CA ILE A 200 -2.83 -28.61 -0.55
C ILE A 200 -2.77 -27.15 -0.11
N THR A 201 -1.59 -26.68 0.30
CA THR A 201 -1.46 -25.36 0.94
C THR A 201 -1.82 -24.24 -0.04
N LEU A 202 -1.19 -24.16 -1.21
CA LEU A 202 -1.43 -23.08 -2.18
C LEU A 202 -2.87 -23.00 -2.69
N PRO A 203 -3.53 -24.12 -3.09
CA PRO A 203 -4.92 -24.07 -3.53
C PRO A 203 -5.90 -23.63 -2.44
N LEU A 204 -5.74 -24.18 -1.23
CA LEU A 204 -6.63 -23.85 -0.10
C LEU A 204 -6.38 -22.44 0.44
N LEU A 205 -5.16 -21.93 0.32
CA LEU A 205 -4.81 -20.57 0.72
C LEU A 205 -5.23 -19.50 -0.32
N LYS A 206 -5.76 -19.88 -1.48
CA LYS A 206 -6.04 -18.98 -2.59
C LYS A 206 -6.93 -17.80 -2.22
N SER A 207 -8.03 -18.06 -1.50
CA SER A 207 -8.95 -17.00 -1.06
C SER A 207 -8.27 -16.01 -0.13
N THR A 208 -7.58 -16.50 0.90
CA THR A 208 -6.83 -15.67 1.85
C THR A 208 -5.70 -14.93 1.15
N SER A 209 -5.01 -15.55 0.19
CA SER A 209 -3.96 -14.91 -0.60
C SER A 209 -4.51 -13.74 -1.41
N LEU A 210 -5.64 -13.90 -2.09
CA LEU A 210 -6.27 -12.81 -2.84
C LEU A 210 -6.69 -11.66 -1.92
N ALA A 211 -7.29 -11.97 -0.77
CA ALA A 211 -7.64 -10.96 0.22
C ALA A 211 -6.40 -10.22 0.76
N THR A 212 -5.31 -10.95 1.04
CA THR A 212 -4.04 -10.37 1.47
C THR A 212 -3.46 -9.45 0.40
N ILE A 213 -3.42 -9.88 -0.86
CA ILE A 213 -2.94 -9.08 -1.99
C ILE A 213 -3.78 -7.80 -2.13
N LEU A 214 -5.10 -7.91 -2.02
CA LEU A 214 -6.00 -6.75 -2.07
C LEU A 214 -5.66 -5.72 -0.98
N LEU A 215 -5.48 -6.17 0.26
CA LEU A 215 -5.14 -5.31 1.39
C LEU A 215 -3.75 -4.66 1.22
N LEU A 216 -2.76 -5.41 0.74
CA LEU A 216 -1.41 -4.91 0.47
C LEU A 216 -1.41 -3.87 -0.65
N LEU A 217 -2.21 -4.06 -1.70
CA LEU A 217 -2.38 -3.09 -2.78
C LEU A 217 -3.03 -1.81 -2.28
N LEU A 218 -4.17 -1.91 -1.60
CA LEU A 218 -4.88 -0.75 -1.04
C LEU A 218 -3.97 0.07 -0.12
N SER A 219 -3.27 -0.61 0.80
CA SER A 219 -2.33 0.08 1.70
C SER A 219 -1.12 0.70 0.98
N GLY A 220 -0.80 0.27 -0.24
CA GLY A 220 0.36 0.76 -0.99
C GLY A 220 0.10 2.03 -1.79
N VAL A 221 -1.12 2.20 -2.28
CA VAL A 221 -1.48 3.34 -3.14
C VAL A 221 -1.41 4.68 -2.40
N TYR A 222 -1.74 4.69 -1.10
CA TYR A 222 -1.89 5.92 -0.31
C TYR A 222 -0.68 6.30 0.54
N LEU A 223 0.46 5.60 0.42
CA LEU A 223 1.66 5.88 1.22
C LEU A 223 2.49 7.03 0.64
N VAL A 224 2.06 8.26 0.87
CA VAL A 224 2.80 9.47 0.46
C VAL A 224 4.02 9.74 1.34
N GLU A 225 4.00 9.33 2.60
CA GLU A 225 5.01 9.66 3.61
C GLU A 225 6.41 9.15 3.23
N PHE A 226 6.51 7.96 2.66
CA PHE A 226 7.82 7.38 2.31
C PHE A 226 8.54 8.16 1.22
N PRO A 227 7.99 8.38 0.01
CA PRO A 227 8.67 9.18 -1.00
C PRO A 227 8.83 10.65 -0.56
N LEU A 228 7.87 11.22 0.20
CA LEU A 228 7.95 12.60 0.69
C LEU A 228 9.12 12.79 1.65
N LEU A 229 9.22 11.97 2.70
CA LEU A 229 10.17 12.17 3.79
C LEU A 229 11.57 11.62 3.48
N LEU A 230 11.68 10.56 2.68
CA LEU A 230 12.96 9.96 2.32
C LEU A 230 13.68 10.77 1.24
N THR A 231 12.98 11.14 0.17
CA THR A 231 13.59 11.69 -1.05
C THR A 231 13.01 13.02 -1.52
N GLY A 232 11.80 13.37 -1.05
CA GLY A 232 11.05 14.51 -1.62
C GLY A 232 10.68 14.33 -3.10
N GLY A 233 10.78 13.09 -3.63
CA GLY A 233 10.59 12.78 -5.06
C GLY A 233 11.89 12.75 -5.88
N GLY A 234 13.06 13.12 -5.26
CA GLY A 234 14.35 13.18 -5.94
C GLY A 234 15.03 11.83 -6.14
N PRO A 235 16.16 11.79 -6.88
CA PRO A 235 16.71 12.85 -7.69
C PRO A 235 15.89 13.11 -8.96
N ALA A 236 15.81 14.35 -9.42
CA ALA A 236 15.16 14.74 -10.68
C ALA A 236 13.75 14.13 -10.89
N TYR A 237 12.92 14.11 -9.84
CA TYR A 237 11.57 13.51 -9.79
C TYR A 237 11.50 12.00 -10.05
N SER A 238 12.63 11.29 -10.06
CA SER A 238 12.66 9.86 -10.38
C SER A 238 12.02 8.94 -9.35
N THR A 239 11.88 9.39 -8.09
CA THR A 239 11.18 8.66 -7.03
C THR A 239 9.82 9.27 -6.69
N GLU A 240 9.36 10.21 -7.51
CA GLU A 240 8.09 10.87 -7.32
C GLU A 240 6.95 9.92 -7.73
N THR A 241 6.16 9.51 -6.74
CA THR A 241 4.94 8.73 -6.98
C THR A 241 3.77 9.65 -7.32
N ILE A 242 2.72 9.10 -7.96
CA ILE A 242 1.54 9.87 -8.33
C ILE A 242 0.85 10.51 -7.11
N ILE A 243 0.86 9.84 -5.96
CA ILE A 243 0.28 10.40 -4.72
C ILE A 243 1.15 11.52 -4.14
N LEU A 244 2.47 11.44 -4.26
CA LEU A 244 3.37 12.53 -3.88
C LEU A 244 3.16 13.74 -4.79
N ARG A 245 3.03 13.53 -6.10
CA ARG A 245 2.72 14.59 -7.05
C ARG A 245 1.40 15.27 -6.72
N LEU A 246 0.33 14.50 -6.46
CA LEU A 246 -0.96 15.02 -6.03
C LEU A 246 -0.81 15.90 -4.78
N TYR A 247 -0.07 15.40 -3.78
CA TYR A 247 0.18 16.15 -2.55
C TYR A 247 0.91 17.48 -2.82
N GLN A 248 1.96 17.46 -3.64
CA GLN A 248 2.72 18.67 -3.98
C GLN A 248 1.87 19.69 -4.74
N GLU A 249 1.06 19.25 -5.72
CA GLU A 249 0.16 20.13 -6.47
C GLU A 249 -0.91 20.75 -5.55
N ALA A 250 -1.50 19.96 -4.65
CA ALA A 250 -2.54 20.44 -3.76
C ALA A 250 -2.03 21.41 -2.69
N PHE A 251 -0.92 21.06 -2.03
CA PHE A 251 -0.49 21.74 -0.81
C PHE A 251 0.73 22.66 -1.00
N ASN A 252 1.64 22.35 -1.93
CA ASN A 252 2.82 23.19 -2.16
C ASN A 252 2.57 24.23 -3.28
N TYR A 253 1.91 23.81 -4.37
CA TYR A 253 1.64 24.66 -5.52
C TYR A 253 0.23 25.28 -5.52
N LEU A 254 -0.64 24.81 -4.59
CA LEU A 254 -2.03 25.28 -4.44
C LEU A 254 -2.85 25.14 -5.74
N ASN A 255 -2.50 24.18 -6.59
CA ASN A 255 -3.16 23.91 -7.86
C ASN A 255 -4.23 22.82 -7.66
N TRP A 256 -5.31 23.17 -7.00
CA TRP A 256 -6.37 22.24 -6.58
C TRP A 256 -7.05 21.55 -7.75
N GLY A 257 -7.27 22.26 -8.87
CA GLY A 257 -7.90 21.71 -10.07
C GLY A 257 -7.06 20.56 -10.64
N TYR A 258 -5.76 20.79 -10.82
CA TYR A 258 -4.84 19.78 -11.33
C TYR A 258 -4.65 18.61 -10.34
N ALA A 259 -4.49 18.89 -9.06
CA ALA A 259 -4.38 17.86 -8.02
C ALA A 259 -5.64 16.98 -7.98
N SER A 260 -6.83 17.58 -8.07
CA SER A 260 -8.10 16.85 -8.11
C SER A 260 -8.26 16.01 -9.37
N ALA A 261 -7.76 16.48 -10.52
CA ALA A 261 -7.73 15.68 -11.75
C ALA A 261 -6.80 14.47 -11.63
N ILE A 262 -5.60 14.63 -11.06
CA ILE A 262 -4.69 13.50 -10.73
C ILE A 262 -5.40 12.51 -9.80
N GLY A 263 -6.07 13.01 -8.73
CA GLY A 263 -6.81 12.18 -7.78
C GLY A 263 -7.94 11.38 -8.44
N THR A 264 -8.68 12.02 -9.35
CA THR A 264 -9.75 11.35 -10.11
C THR A 264 -9.19 10.23 -11.00
N VAL A 265 -8.12 10.50 -11.73
CA VAL A 265 -7.43 9.48 -12.54
C VAL A 265 -6.91 8.33 -11.65
N LEU A 266 -6.31 8.65 -10.51
CA LEU A 266 -5.83 7.64 -9.56
C LEU A 266 -6.96 6.75 -9.04
N ILE A 267 -8.13 7.31 -8.70
CA ILE A 267 -9.31 6.55 -8.27
C ILE A 267 -9.76 5.59 -9.38
N VAL A 268 -9.91 6.09 -10.60
CA VAL A 268 -10.36 5.28 -11.75
C VAL A 268 -9.38 4.13 -12.03
N VAL A 269 -8.08 4.43 -12.09
CA VAL A 269 -7.04 3.42 -12.33
C VAL A 269 -7.02 2.39 -11.21
N THR A 270 -7.13 2.83 -9.95
CA THR A 270 -7.17 1.93 -8.79
C THR A 270 -8.39 1.01 -8.84
N MET A 271 -9.58 1.53 -9.18
CA MET A 271 -10.79 0.72 -9.33
C MET A 271 -10.64 -0.33 -10.44
N ILE A 272 -10.04 0.04 -11.58
CA ILE A 272 -9.80 -0.89 -12.69
C ILE A 272 -8.85 -2.02 -12.26
N ILE A 273 -7.76 -1.70 -11.57
CA ILE A 273 -6.77 -2.68 -11.11
C ILE A 273 -7.35 -3.60 -10.02
N LEU A 274 -8.15 -3.07 -9.11
CA LEU A 274 -8.68 -3.83 -7.98
C LEU A 274 -9.90 -4.67 -8.34
N SER A 275 -10.69 -4.27 -9.35
CA SER A 275 -11.92 -4.97 -9.71
C SER A 275 -11.76 -6.48 -9.96
N PRO A 276 -10.77 -7.00 -10.73
CA PRO A 276 -10.60 -8.42 -10.95
C PRO A 276 -10.19 -9.18 -9.67
N ILE A 277 -9.45 -8.51 -8.77
CA ILE A 277 -9.04 -9.12 -7.50
C ILE A 277 -10.25 -9.25 -6.57
N VAL A 278 -11.09 -8.21 -6.48
CA VAL A 278 -12.33 -8.24 -5.70
C VAL A 278 -13.27 -9.33 -6.20
N ILE A 279 -13.46 -9.43 -7.52
CA ILE A 279 -14.26 -10.51 -8.13
C ILE A 279 -13.66 -11.87 -7.77
N GLY A 280 -12.34 -12.02 -7.81
CA GLY A 280 -11.64 -13.23 -7.40
C GLY A 280 -11.89 -13.59 -5.93
N VAL A 281 -11.81 -12.62 -5.02
CA VAL A 281 -12.10 -12.82 -3.59
C VAL A 281 -13.55 -13.28 -3.40
N LEU A 282 -14.52 -12.64 -4.04
CA LEU A 282 -15.93 -13.01 -3.94
C LEU A 282 -16.22 -14.40 -4.52
N LYS A 283 -15.52 -14.81 -5.57
CA LYS A 283 -15.70 -16.13 -6.20
C LYS A 283 -15.11 -17.28 -5.39
N TYR A 284 -13.98 -17.07 -4.74
CA TYR A 284 -13.24 -18.10 -4.00
C TYR A 284 -13.36 -17.98 -2.47
N GLY A 285 -14.07 -16.98 -1.97
CA GLY A 285 -14.32 -16.75 -0.55
C GLY A 285 -15.59 -17.43 0.01
N LYS A 286 -16.25 -18.24 -0.84
CA LYS A 286 -17.44 -19.03 -0.45
C LYS A 286 -17.05 -20.44 -0.01
#